data_0860c67b1a6263004bcb37efd7f5f92c
#
_entry.id   0860c67b1a6263004bcb37efd7f5f92c
#
_cell.length_a   1.000
_cell.length_b   1.000
_cell.length_c   1.000
_cell.angle_alpha   90.00
_cell.angle_beta   90.00
_cell.angle_gamma   90.00
#
_symmetry.space_group_name_H-M   'P 1'
#
loop_
_entity.id
_entity.type
_entity.pdbx_description
1 polymer ?
#
loop_
_entity_poly.entity_id
_entity_poly.type
_entity_poly.pdbx_seq_one_letter_code
_entity_poly.pdbx_strand_id
1 'polypeptide(L)'
;NYLRQRKGISPEVLDALTSMGFSGIANVLAAIKVARYLSLGPEDVLITVATDGSALYQTELQKWLSLEAPEGFNELLAAELYGTHLKNVRVDHLLELTEIDRTRIFNLGYYTWVEQQGIDTLDFERRRKQAFWDQLERLIPVWDTLIDAFNQETGQT
;
A
#
# COMPACT_ATOMS: atom_id res chain seq x y z
N ASN A 1 10.81 -13.82 -16.01
CA ASN A 1 12.14 -13.90 -16.66
C ASN A 1 12.79 -12.53 -16.89
N TYR A 2 12.08 -11.51 -17.45
CA TYR A 2 12.65 -10.20 -17.75
C TYR A 2 13.30 -9.50 -16.55
N LEU A 3 12.59 -9.36 -15.44
CA LEU A 3 13.12 -8.70 -14.25
C LEU A 3 14.34 -9.43 -13.67
N ARG A 4 14.31 -10.76 -13.65
CA ARG A 4 15.43 -11.57 -13.18
C ARG A 4 16.66 -11.40 -14.09
N GLN A 5 16.49 -11.63 -15.39
CA GLN A 5 17.62 -11.72 -16.32
C GLN A 5 18.18 -10.34 -16.71
N ARG A 6 17.31 -9.34 -16.89
CA ARG A 6 17.70 -8.02 -17.37
C ARG A 6 17.88 -6.96 -16.29
N LYS A 7 17.28 -7.20 -15.10
CA LYS A 7 17.30 -6.22 -14.00
C LYS A 7 18.01 -6.76 -12.75
N GLY A 8 18.39 -8.04 -12.75
CA GLY A 8 19.11 -8.64 -11.63
C GLY A 8 18.27 -8.76 -10.35
N ILE A 9 16.94 -8.75 -10.47
CA ILE A 9 16.07 -8.90 -9.30
C ILE A 9 16.15 -10.33 -8.78
N SER A 10 16.33 -10.48 -7.47
CA SER A 10 16.48 -11.79 -6.84
C SER A 10 15.19 -12.61 -6.91
N PRO A 11 15.28 -13.95 -6.91
CA PRO A 11 14.10 -14.82 -6.91
C PRO A 11 13.16 -14.54 -5.75
N GLU A 12 13.68 -14.31 -4.54
CA GLU A 12 12.90 -14.04 -3.33
C GLU A 12 12.01 -12.79 -3.50
N VAL A 13 12.57 -11.71 -4.07
CA VAL A 13 11.82 -10.49 -4.35
C VAL A 13 10.76 -10.75 -5.43
N LEU A 14 11.10 -11.51 -6.49
CA LEU A 14 10.14 -11.84 -7.54
C LEU A 14 8.97 -12.65 -7.00
N ASP A 15 9.23 -13.62 -6.14
CA ASP A 15 8.19 -14.45 -5.51
C ASP A 15 7.28 -13.58 -4.61
N ALA A 16 7.86 -12.67 -3.84
CA ALA A 16 7.10 -11.72 -3.03
C ALA A 16 6.21 -10.79 -3.90
N LEU A 17 6.74 -10.30 -5.03
CA LEU A 17 5.97 -9.43 -5.95
C LEU A 17 4.77 -10.17 -6.58
N THR A 18 4.85 -11.47 -6.81
CA THR A 18 3.73 -12.24 -7.40
C THR A 18 2.52 -12.33 -6.47
N SER A 19 2.71 -12.17 -5.17
CA SER A 19 1.61 -12.19 -4.19
C SER A 19 0.95 -10.82 -3.98
N MET A 20 1.50 -9.73 -4.53
CA MET A 20 0.95 -8.39 -4.35
C MET A 20 -0.32 -8.17 -5.17
N GLY A 21 -1.35 -7.63 -4.51
CA GLY A 21 -2.55 -7.14 -5.18
C GLY A 21 -2.37 -5.74 -5.78
N PHE A 22 -3.40 -5.24 -6.44
CA PHE A 22 -3.36 -3.96 -7.17
C PHE A 22 -3.04 -2.77 -6.27
N SER A 23 -3.60 -2.72 -5.07
CA SER A 23 -3.32 -1.64 -4.12
C SER A 23 -1.87 -1.65 -3.65
N GLY A 24 -1.29 -2.84 -3.42
CA GLY A 24 0.13 -2.98 -3.10
C GLY A 24 1.02 -2.48 -4.23
N ILE A 25 0.72 -2.84 -5.49
CA ILE A 25 1.44 -2.36 -6.68
C ILE A 25 1.32 -0.83 -6.81
N ALA A 26 0.12 -0.27 -6.62
CA ALA A 26 -0.10 1.17 -6.66
C ALA A 26 0.73 1.90 -5.59
N ASN A 27 0.82 1.34 -4.39
CA ASN A 27 1.64 1.89 -3.31
C ASN A 27 3.14 1.86 -3.65
N VAL A 28 3.64 0.80 -4.28
CA VAL A 28 5.04 0.74 -4.76
C VAL A 28 5.29 1.81 -5.82
N LEU A 29 4.39 1.99 -6.78
CA LEU A 29 4.51 3.04 -7.80
C LEU A 29 4.47 4.45 -7.17
N ALA A 30 3.62 4.66 -6.18
CA ALA A 30 3.58 5.91 -5.41
C ALA A 30 4.90 6.16 -4.67
N ALA A 31 5.46 5.14 -4.03
CA ALA A 31 6.77 5.22 -3.36
C ALA A 31 7.89 5.60 -4.34
N ILE A 32 7.92 5.01 -5.55
CA ILE A 32 8.88 5.36 -6.60
C ILE A 32 8.72 6.84 -7.02
N LYS A 33 7.48 7.33 -7.17
CA LYS A 33 7.22 8.74 -7.50
C LYS A 33 7.71 9.67 -6.40
N VAL A 34 7.43 9.35 -5.13
CA VAL A 34 7.89 10.13 -3.97
C VAL A 34 9.42 10.15 -3.88
N ALA A 35 10.07 8.99 -4.05
CA ALA A 35 11.53 8.90 -4.04
C ALA A 35 12.16 9.81 -5.10
N ARG A 36 11.60 9.83 -6.31
CA ARG A 36 12.07 10.71 -7.38
C ARG A 36 11.80 12.19 -7.10
N TYR A 37 10.61 12.49 -6.60
CA TYR A 37 10.21 13.87 -6.31
C TYR A 37 11.11 14.50 -5.24
N LEU A 38 11.37 13.75 -4.17
CA LEU A 38 12.20 14.19 -3.05
C LEU A 38 13.70 13.96 -3.28
N SER A 39 14.09 13.34 -4.43
CA SER A 39 15.48 12.98 -4.73
C SER A 39 16.12 12.12 -3.64
N LEU A 40 15.37 11.13 -3.13
CA LEU A 40 15.82 10.23 -2.07
C LEU A 40 16.98 9.36 -2.54
N GLY A 41 17.92 9.11 -1.64
CA GLY A 41 19.12 8.32 -1.85
C GLY A 41 19.09 6.96 -1.14
N PRO A 42 20.21 6.21 -1.18
CA PRO A 42 20.27 4.88 -0.57
C PRO A 42 20.10 4.85 0.96
N GLU A 43 20.30 5.98 1.64
CA GLU A 43 20.16 6.10 3.10
C GLU A 43 18.73 6.47 3.53
N ASP A 44 17.86 6.77 2.57
CA ASP A 44 16.47 7.12 2.85
C ASP A 44 15.59 5.87 2.82
N VAL A 45 14.58 5.84 3.69
CA VAL A 45 13.64 4.72 3.80
C VAL A 45 12.22 5.18 3.49
N LEU A 46 11.56 4.47 2.59
CA LEU A 46 10.12 4.61 2.34
C LEU A 46 9.39 3.38 2.85
N ILE A 47 8.43 3.60 3.72
CA ILE A 47 7.57 2.53 4.24
C ILE A 47 6.20 2.65 3.57
N THR A 48 5.68 1.53 3.08
CA THR A 48 4.33 1.44 2.51
C THR A 48 3.65 0.15 2.94
N VAL A 49 2.35 0.05 2.72
CA VAL A 49 1.56 -1.10 3.14
C VAL A 49 1.32 -2.02 1.95
N ALA A 50 1.70 -3.30 2.09
CA ALA A 50 1.21 -4.37 1.24
C ALA A 50 -0.19 -4.75 1.76
N THR A 51 -1.21 -4.47 0.97
CA THR A 51 -2.61 -4.64 1.36
C THR A 51 -3.11 -6.06 1.05
N ASP A 52 -4.00 -6.18 0.08
CA ASP A 52 -4.57 -7.44 -0.38
C ASP A 52 -3.62 -8.23 -1.31
N GLY A 53 -3.90 -9.51 -1.48
CA GLY A 53 -3.09 -10.40 -2.31
C GLY A 53 -3.58 -10.48 -3.76
N SER A 54 -2.71 -10.95 -4.66
CA SER A 54 -2.99 -11.14 -6.09
C SER A 54 -4.12 -12.14 -6.37
N ALA A 55 -4.40 -13.05 -5.43
CA ALA A 55 -5.45 -14.06 -5.57
C ALA A 55 -6.85 -13.44 -5.82
N LEU A 56 -7.09 -12.24 -5.30
CA LEU A 56 -8.35 -11.52 -5.48
C LEU A 56 -8.54 -10.98 -6.91
N TYR A 57 -7.49 -10.91 -7.71
CA TYR A 57 -7.48 -10.21 -9.01
C TYR A 57 -7.27 -11.12 -10.22
N GLN A 58 -7.41 -12.43 -10.06
CA GLN A 58 -7.17 -13.40 -11.13
C GLN A 58 -8.06 -13.17 -12.35
N THR A 59 -9.32 -12.83 -12.11
CA THR A 59 -10.29 -12.53 -13.19
C THR A 59 -9.86 -11.30 -13.99
N GLU A 60 -9.41 -10.26 -13.33
CA GLU A 60 -8.96 -9.02 -13.98
C GLU A 60 -7.64 -9.25 -14.74
N LEU A 61 -6.73 -10.06 -14.20
CA LEU A 61 -5.51 -10.46 -14.89
C LEU A 61 -5.83 -11.21 -16.19
N GLN A 62 -6.79 -12.15 -16.16
CA GLN A 62 -7.19 -12.90 -17.37
C GLN A 62 -7.84 -11.99 -18.41
N LYS A 63 -8.67 -11.05 -18.01
CA LYS A 63 -9.24 -10.04 -18.92
C LYS A 63 -8.15 -9.21 -19.57
N TRP A 64 -7.20 -8.72 -18.78
CA TRP A 64 -6.08 -7.93 -19.28
C TRP A 64 -5.23 -8.72 -20.27
N LEU A 65 -4.86 -9.97 -19.93
CA LEU A 65 -4.09 -10.84 -20.80
C LEU A 65 -4.79 -11.11 -22.14
N SER A 66 -6.11 -11.29 -22.13
CA SER A 66 -6.87 -11.52 -23.36
C SER A 66 -6.95 -10.30 -24.28
N LEU A 67 -6.89 -9.08 -23.71
CA LEU A 67 -6.98 -7.82 -24.46
C LEU A 67 -5.60 -7.33 -24.92
N GLU A 68 -4.64 -7.31 -24.01
CA GLU A 68 -3.34 -6.65 -24.21
C GLU A 68 -2.21 -7.64 -24.58
N ALA A 69 -2.41 -8.93 -24.36
CA ALA A 69 -1.44 -9.97 -24.66
C ALA A 69 -2.10 -11.23 -25.28
N PRO A 70 -2.91 -11.09 -26.34
CA PRO A 70 -3.65 -12.23 -26.94
C PRO A 70 -2.71 -13.34 -27.46
N GLU A 71 -1.50 -12.99 -27.88
CA GLU A 71 -0.45 -13.94 -28.29
C GLU A 71 0.41 -14.46 -27.14
N GLY A 72 0.07 -14.09 -25.92
CA GLY A 72 0.79 -14.44 -24.70
C GLY A 72 1.76 -13.37 -24.22
N PHE A 73 2.05 -13.41 -22.93
CA PHE A 73 2.98 -12.48 -22.30
C PHE A 73 4.44 -12.86 -22.65
N ASN A 74 5.14 -11.97 -23.30
CA ASN A 74 6.52 -12.20 -23.76
C ASN A 74 7.52 -11.16 -23.23
N GLU A 75 8.82 -11.32 -23.55
CA GLU A 75 9.88 -10.44 -23.06
C GLU A 75 9.79 -9.01 -23.62
N LEU A 76 9.30 -8.84 -24.85
CA LEU A 76 9.12 -7.52 -25.45
C LEU A 76 8.05 -6.73 -24.72
N LEU A 77 6.89 -7.32 -24.48
CA LEU A 77 5.81 -6.71 -23.71
C LEU A 77 6.25 -6.40 -22.27
N ALA A 78 7.01 -7.31 -21.64
CA ALA A 78 7.57 -7.07 -20.31
C ALA A 78 8.54 -5.87 -20.30
N ALA A 79 9.36 -5.71 -21.32
CA ALA A 79 10.27 -4.58 -21.46
C ALA A 79 9.53 -3.25 -21.67
N GLU A 80 8.48 -3.27 -22.47
CA GLU A 80 7.62 -2.11 -22.73
C GLU A 80 6.90 -1.65 -21.47
N LEU A 81 6.25 -2.56 -20.75
CA LEU A 81 5.59 -2.27 -19.48
C LEU A 81 6.57 -1.76 -18.41
N TYR A 82 7.74 -2.39 -18.30
CA TYR A 82 8.77 -1.92 -17.39
C TYR A 82 9.27 -0.51 -17.78
N GLY A 83 9.48 -0.27 -19.05
CA GLY A 83 9.90 1.03 -19.58
C GLY A 83 8.89 2.13 -19.25
N THR A 84 7.63 1.87 -19.51
CA THR A 84 6.53 2.83 -19.35
C THR A 84 6.22 3.11 -17.89
N HIS A 85 6.04 2.05 -17.09
CA HIS A 85 5.44 2.19 -15.75
C HIS A 85 6.45 2.23 -14.61
N LEU A 86 7.68 1.75 -14.79
CA LEU A 86 8.69 1.74 -13.74
C LEU A 86 9.89 2.64 -14.08
N LYS A 87 10.54 2.41 -15.22
CA LYS A 87 11.76 3.15 -15.57
C LYS A 87 11.47 4.63 -15.85
N ASN A 88 10.40 4.93 -16.57
CA ASN A 88 10.03 6.27 -17.00
C ASN A 88 8.85 6.84 -16.20
N VAL A 89 8.57 6.29 -15.01
CA VAL A 89 7.50 6.83 -14.16
C VAL A 89 7.72 8.33 -13.94
N ARG A 90 6.70 9.11 -14.26
CA ARG A 90 6.72 10.57 -14.13
C ARG A 90 6.36 10.98 -12.72
N VAL A 91 6.80 12.19 -12.33
CA VAL A 91 6.40 12.85 -11.09
C VAL A 91 5.15 13.70 -11.36
N ASP A 92 4.16 13.11 -11.96
CA ASP A 92 2.83 13.68 -12.23
C ASP A 92 1.81 13.15 -11.21
N HIS A 93 0.66 13.81 -11.11
CA HIS A 93 -0.39 13.47 -10.15
C HIS A 93 0.12 13.37 -8.71
N LEU A 94 1.07 14.23 -8.36
CA LEU A 94 1.62 14.40 -7.02
C LEU A 94 1.17 15.75 -6.48
N LEU A 95 0.67 15.78 -5.25
CA LEU A 95 0.21 16.99 -4.59
C LEU A 95 0.95 17.17 -3.26
N GLU A 96 1.70 18.26 -3.13
CA GLU A 96 2.16 18.72 -1.82
C GLU A 96 0.98 19.36 -1.08
N LEU A 97 0.65 18.77 0.06
CA LEU A 97 -0.52 19.22 0.83
C LEU A 97 -0.21 20.48 1.62
N THR A 98 -0.97 21.53 1.37
CA THR A 98 -1.07 22.67 2.27
C THR A 98 -1.84 22.28 3.54
N GLU A 99 -1.87 23.14 4.55
CA GLU A 99 -2.67 22.90 5.76
C GLU A 99 -4.18 22.79 5.45
N ILE A 100 -4.65 23.56 4.47
CA ILE A 100 -6.03 23.49 3.99
C ILE A 100 -6.31 22.12 3.36
N ASP A 101 -5.39 21.60 2.54
CA ASP A 101 -5.55 20.32 1.89
C ASP A 101 -5.53 19.15 2.89
N ARG A 102 -4.65 19.20 3.88
CA ARG A 102 -4.62 18.23 4.99
C ARG A 102 -5.95 18.21 5.75
N THR A 103 -6.48 19.39 6.06
CA THR A 103 -7.78 19.54 6.72
C THR A 103 -8.90 18.95 5.86
N ARG A 104 -8.91 19.22 4.56
CA ARG A 104 -9.91 18.67 3.62
C ARG A 104 -9.85 17.15 3.58
N ILE A 105 -8.66 16.56 3.47
CA ILE A 105 -8.47 15.10 3.44
C ILE A 105 -8.91 14.48 4.77
N PHE A 106 -8.51 15.06 5.90
CA PHE A 106 -8.96 14.60 7.21
C PHE A 106 -10.48 14.60 7.33
N ASN A 107 -11.13 15.64 6.86
CA ASN A 107 -12.58 15.79 6.93
C ASN A 107 -13.35 14.79 6.06
N LEU A 108 -12.73 14.17 5.05
CA LEU A 108 -13.36 13.07 4.31
C LEU A 108 -13.72 11.89 5.22
N GLY A 109 -12.94 11.66 6.27
CA GLY A 109 -13.23 10.63 7.27
C GLY A 109 -14.48 10.90 8.11
N TYR A 110 -14.98 12.14 8.15
CA TYR A 110 -16.20 12.49 8.90
C TYR A 110 -17.41 11.64 8.46
N TYR A 111 -17.64 11.53 7.17
CA TYR A 111 -18.76 10.76 6.62
C TYR A 111 -18.72 9.30 7.03
N THR A 112 -17.55 8.68 6.98
CA THR A 112 -17.39 7.27 7.36
C THR A 112 -17.49 7.08 8.87
N TRP A 113 -16.73 7.85 9.63
CA TRP A 113 -16.57 7.60 11.07
C TRP A 113 -17.68 8.18 11.91
N VAL A 114 -18.10 9.42 11.62
CA VAL A 114 -19.16 10.09 12.42
C VAL A 114 -20.54 9.68 11.91
N GLU A 115 -20.84 9.90 10.62
CA GLU A 115 -22.18 9.69 10.11
C GLU A 115 -22.55 8.21 9.94
N GLN A 116 -21.63 7.39 9.41
CA GLN A 116 -21.94 5.98 9.13
C GLN A 116 -21.67 5.08 10.34
N GLN A 117 -20.61 5.32 11.09
CA GLN A 117 -20.19 4.49 12.22
C GLN A 117 -20.63 5.04 13.59
N GLY A 118 -21.18 6.24 13.64
CA GLY A 118 -21.69 6.83 14.87
C GLY A 118 -20.63 7.23 15.89
N ILE A 119 -19.38 7.44 15.47
CA ILE A 119 -18.31 7.92 16.33
C ILE A 119 -18.59 9.38 16.71
N ASP A 120 -18.45 9.70 18.02
CA ASP A 120 -18.61 11.07 18.49
C ASP A 120 -17.62 12.04 17.79
N THR A 121 -18.09 13.24 17.49
CA THR A 121 -17.30 14.24 16.79
C THR A 121 -16.04 14.64 17.55
N LEU A 122 -16.08 14.69 18.90
CA LEU A 122 -14.88 14.99 19.70
C LEU A 122 -13.84 13.88 19.59
N ASP A 123 -14.28 12.62 19.56
CA ASP A 123 -13.39 11.48 19.38
C ASP A 123 -12.81 11.46 17.97
N PHE A 124 -13.61 11.82 16.96
CA PHE A 124 -13.11 12.01 15.59
C PHE A 124 -12.01 13.07 15.53
N GLU A 125 -12.21 14.24 16.15
CA GLU A 125 -11.25 15.34 16.17
C GLU A 125 -9.97 15.05 16.98
N ARG A 126 -10.02 14.15 17.98
CA ARG A 126 -8.83 13.73 18.74
C ARG A 126 -7.72 13.17 17.85
N ARG A 127 -8.06 12.55 16.72
CA ARG A 127 -7.10 11.98 15.76
C ARG A 127 -6.19 13.02 15.08
N ARG A 128 -6.50 14.31 15.20
CA ARG A 128 -5.62 15.40 14.77
C ARG A 128 -4.40 15.58 15.67
N LYS A 129 -4.45 15.03 16.89
CA LYS A 129 -3.44 15.23 17.92
C LYS A 129 -2.51 14.02 17.97
N GLN A 130 -1.21 14.26 18.01
CA GLN A 130 -0.22 13.20 18.15
C GLN A 130 -0.47 12.32 19.39
N ALA A 131 -0.90 12.93 20.50
CA ALA A 131 -1.21 12.21 21.73
C ALA A 131 -2.27 11.10 21.56
N PHE A 132 -3.19 11.20 20.61
CA PHE A 132 -4.12 10.12 20.28
C PHE A 132 -3.38 8.87 19.76
N TRP A 133 -2.45 9.07 18.84
CA TRP A 133 -1.68 7.98 18.24
C TRP A 133 -0.70 7.36 19.22
N ASP A 134 -0.05 8.17 20.06
CA ASP A 134 0.82 7.70 21.12
C ASP A 134 0.07 6.83 22.17
N GLN A 135 -1.22 7.14 22.41
CA GLN A 135 -2.06 6.34 23.28
C GLN A 135 -2.44 4.99 22.68
N LEU A 136 -2.66 4.92 21.36
CA LEU A 136 -2.93 3.65 20.68
C LEU A 136 -1.74 2.67 20.80
N GLU A 137 -0.53 3.17 20.65
CA GLU A 137 0.68 2.35 20.82
C GLU A 137 0.74 1.72 22.22
N ARG A 138 0.35 2.47 23.25
CA ARG A 138 0.32 1.99 24.64
C ARG A 138 -0.73 0.91 24.91
N LEU A 139 -1.70 0.73 24.03
CA LEU A 139 -2.69 -0.35 24.13
C LEU A 139 -2.15 -1.70 23.68
N ILE A 140 -1.07 -1.76 22.90
CA ILE A 140 -0.53 -3.01 22.36
C ILE A 140 -0.26 -4.05 23.46
N PRO A 141 0.46 -3.75 24.55
CA PRO A 141 0.70 -4.74 25.60
C PRO A 141 -0.58 -5.20 26.31
N VAL A 142 -1.59 -4.34 26.39
CA VAL A 142 -2.90 -4.68 26.96
C VAL A 142 -3.64 -5.67 26.06
N TRP A 143 -3.63 -5.41 24.75
CA TRP A 143 -4.23 -6.32 23.76
C TRP A 143 -3.53 -7.67 23.72
N ASP A 144 -2.20 -7.71 23.78
CA ASP A 144 -1.44 -8.96 23.83
C ASP A 144 -1.87 -9.81 25.04
N THR A 145 -1.98 -9.18 26.21
CA THR A 145 -2.46 -9.87 27.43
C THR A 145 -3.89 -10.41 27.28
N LEU A 146 -4.79 -9.67 26.66
CA LEU A 146 -6.18 -10.08 26.42
C LEU A 146 -6.25 -11.21 25.39
N ILE A 147 -5.44 -11.16 24.35
CA ILE A 147 -5.34 -12.20 23.32
C ILE A 147 -4.82 -13.50 23.94
N ASP A 148 -3.77 -13.42 24.76
CA ASP A 148 -3.21 -14.59 25.43
C ASP A 148 -4.25 -15.22 26.38
N ALA A 149 -4.96 -14.42 27.17
CA ALA A 149 -6.03 -14.92 28.04
C ALA A 149 -7.14 -15.59 27.23
N PHE A 150 -7.59 -14.97 26.15
CA PHE A 150 -8.60 -15.55 25.26
C PHE A 150 -8.15 -16.88 24.63
N ASN A 151 -6.91 -16.94 24.17
CA ASN A 151 -6.34 -18.16 23.58
C ASN A 151 -6.27 -19.30 24.61
N GLN A 152 -5.89 -18.99 25.86
CA GLN A 152 -5.88 -19.98 26.94
C GLN A 152 -7.29 -20.51 27.26
N GLU A 153 -8.30 -19.61 27.35
CA GLU A 153 -9.68 -20.01 27.61
C GLU A 153 -10.29 -20.84 26.49
N THR A 154 -9.93 -20.56 25.25
CA THR A 154 -10.47 -21.24 24.05
C THR A 154 -9.64 -22.45 23.60
N GLY A 155 -8.50 -22.72 24.25
CA GLY A 155 -7.59 -23.81 23.87
C GLY A 155 -6.86 -23.58 22.54
N GLN A 156 -6.73 -22.34 22.12
CA GLN A 156 -5.99 -21.90 20.90
C GLN A 156 -4.55 -21.54 21.33
N THR A 157 -3.66 -22.51 21.44
CA THR A 157 -2.22 -22.31 21.74
C THR A 157 -1.36 -22.60 20.54
#